data_bc892a579dde25d22be7d90c5a053e4f
#
_entry.id   bc892a579dde25d22be7d90c5a053e4f
#
_cell.length_a   1.000
_cell.length_b   1.000
_cell.length_c   1.000
_cell.angle_alpha   90.00
_cell.angle_beta   90.00
_cell.angle_gamma   90.00
#
_symmetry.space_group_name_H-M   'P 1'
#
loop_
_entity.id
_entity.type
_entity.pdbx_description
1 polymer ?
#
loop_
_entity_poly.entity_id
_entity_poly.type
_entity_poly.pdbx_seq_one_letter_code
_entity_poly.pdbx_strand_id
1 'polypeptide(L)'
;MLEVPVGEELRRLRKEAGLTQRELAKLAGVSQSLIARIESGTVDPRASTLRRILQALASARRPWTVADVMHSPVITLDASEPVRKAVEVMEREGISQIPVLKEGRVVGCVYEVGLLKALRRSKDPKTLLDMRVEEVMEDPLPMLSLNSSLDEAYALLLSGKPAVLVVDEGRVVGIVTKIDVVAKVVKS
;
A
#
# COMPACT_ATOMS: atom_id res chain seq x y z
N MET A 1 -15.62 -12.73 -20.94
CA MET A 1 -16.74 -13.59 -20.50
C MET A 1 -16.59 -13.74 -18.99
N LEU A 2 -17.60 -13.35 -18.21
CA LEU A 2 -17.53 -13.54 -16.75
C LEU A 2 -17.74 -15.04 -16.49
N GLU A 3 -16.66 -15.74 -16.17
CA GLU A 3 -16.73 -17.11 -15.69
C GLU A 3 -17.36 -17.13 -14.30
N VAL A 4 -18.30 -18.04 -14.12
CA VAL A 4 -18.95 -18.25 -12.82
C VAL A 4 -17.98 -19.09 -11.96
N PRO A 5 -17.48 -18.58 -10.82
CA PRO A 5 -16.48 -19.29 -10.04
C PRO A 5 -17.08 -20.54 -9.41
N VAL A 6 -16.63 -21.70 -9.88
CA VAL A 6 -17.01 -23.03 -9.35
C VAL A 6 -15.76 -23.89 -9.15
N GLY A 7 -15.86 -24.91 -8.36
CA GLY A 7 -14.77 -25.84 -8.13
C GLY A 7 -13.55 -25.20 -7.47
N GLU A 8 -12.38 -25.35 -8.09
CA GLU A 8 -11.11 -24.85 -7.55
C GLU A 8 -11.07 -23.34 -7.40
N GLU A 9 -11.75 -22.58 -8.26
CA GLU A 9 -11.77 -21.13 -8.16
C GLU A 9 -12.54 -20.66 -6.91
N LEU A 10 -13.65 -21.28 -6.58
CA LEU A 10 -14.37 -21.02 -5.33
C LEU A 10 -13.49 -21.34 -4.11
N ARG A 11 -12.75 -22.45 -4.18
CA ARG A 11 -11.79 -22.85 -3.15
C ARG A 11 -10.67 -21.81 -2.98
N ARG A 12 -10.15 -21.27 -4.09
CA ARG A 12 -9.15 -20.19 -4.08
C ARG A 12 -9.69 -18.94 -3.40
N LEU A 13 -10.86 -18.45 -3.84
CA LEU A 13 -11.52 -17.25 -3.28
C LEU A 13 -11.78 -17.39 -1.77
N ARG A 14 -12.21 -18.60 -1.32
CA ARG A 14 -12.40 -18.85 0.11
C ARG A 14 -11.09 -18.77 0.89
N LYS A 15 -10.00 -19.36 0.37
CA LYS A 15 -8.69 -19.30 1.03
C LYS A 15 -8.15 -17.88 1.07
N GLU A 16 -8.31 -17.09 0.02
CA GLU A 16 -7.95 -15.68 -0.03
C GLU A 16 -8.75 -14.84 0.97
N ALA A 17 -10.02 -15.20 1.22
CA ALA A 17 -10.83 -14.60 2.27
C ALA A 17 -10.46 -15.10 3.70
N GLY A 18 -9.46 -15.99 3.83
CA GLY A 18 -9.03 -16.54 5.12
C GLY A 18 -10.04 -17.49 5.78
N LEU A 19 -11.02 -17.98 5.03
CA LEU A 19 -12.12 -18.80 5.57
C LEU A 19 -11.85 -20.29 5.46
N THR A 20 -12.27 -21.05 6.49
CA THR A 20 -12.48 -22.49 6.38
C THR A 20 -13.78 -22.80 5.63
N GLN A 21 -13.94 -24.02 5.11
CA GLN A 21 -15.20 -24.45 4.49
C GLN A 21 -16.40 -24.33 5.45
N ARG A 22 -16.17 -24.57 6.74
CA ARG A 22 -17.19 -24.47 7.79
C ARG A 22 -17.64 -23.03 8.01
N GLU A 23 -16.71 -22.09 8.04
CA GLU A 23 -17.01 -20.66 8.20
C GLU A 23 -17.75 -20.12 6.99
N LEU A 24 -17.28 -20.42 5.77
CA LEU A 24 -17.98 -20.02 4.55
C LEU A 24 -19.41 -20.60 4.50
N ALA A 25 -19.59 -21.88 4.87
CA ALA A 25 -20.88 -22.50 4.92
C ALA A 25 -21.83 -21.79 5.91
N LYS A 26 -21.32 -21.45 7.10
CA LYS A 26 -22.07 -20.70 8.12
C LYS A 26 -22.49 -19.32 7.61
N LEU A 27 -21.57 -18.57 7.00
CA LEU A 27 -21.85 -17.23 6.46
C LEU A 27 -22.84 -17.28 5.29
N ALA A 28 -22.71 -18.27 4.40
CA ALA A 28 -23.59 -18.44 3.26
C ALA A 28 -24.93 -19.13 3.59
N GLY A 29 -25.13 -19.58 4.83
CA GLY A 29 -26.34 -20.30 5.25
C GLY A 29 -26.52 -21.62 4.51
N VAL A 30 -25.45 -22.39 4.30
CA VAL A 30 -25.43 -23.72 3.64
C VAL A 30 -24.68 -24.74 4.50
N SER A 31 -24.70 -26.01 4.11
CA SER A 31 -23.92 -27.03 4.81
C SER A 31 -22.45 -27.02 4.36
N GLN A 32 -21.53 -27.35 5.28
CA GLN A 32 -20.11 -27.52 4.96
C GLN A 32 -19.89 -28.58 3.87
N SER A 33 -20.64 -29.67 3.91
CA SER A 33 -20.56 -30.73 2.88
C SER A 33 -20.95 -30.22 1.49
N LEU A 34 -21.89 -29.27 1.39
CA LEU A 34 -22.22 -28.65 0.11
C LEU A 34 -21.04 -27.81 -0.42
N ILE A 35 -20.40 -26.99 0.43
CA ILE A 35 -19.20 -26.24 0.04
C ILE A 35 -18.10 -27.20 -0.46
N ALA A 36 -17.81 -28.26 0.30
CA ALA A 36 -16.79 -29.23 -0.08
C ALA A 36 -17.08 -29.90 -1.44
N ARG A 37 -18.34 -30.24 -1.73
CA ARG A 37 -18.77 -30.86 -2.99
C ARG A 37 -18.73 -29.89 -4.16
N ILE A 38 -19.02 -28.60 -3.94
CA ILE A 38 -18.90 -27.57 -4.97
C ILE A 38 -17.40 -27.34 -5.27
N GLU A 39 -16.56 -27.20 -4.25
CA GLU A 39 -15.10 -26.99 -4.43
C GLU A 39 -14.40 -28.18 -5.09
N SER A 40 -14.90 -29.38 -4.92
CA SER A 40 -14.39 -30.59 -5.61
C SER A 40 -14.96 -30.78 -7.03
N GLY A 41 -15.85 -29.88 -7.47
CA GLY A 41 -16.52 -30.04 -8.77
C GLY A 41 -17.56 -31.16 -8.85
N THR A 42 -17.91 -31.78 -7.69
CA THR A 42 -18.85 -32.89 -7.65
C THR A 42 -20.31 -32.46 -7.77
N VAL A 43 -20.58 -31.16 -7.49
CA VAL A 43 -21.93 -30.58 -7.51
C VAL A 43 -21.89 -29.18 -8.07
N ASP A 44 -22.76 -28.91 -9.04
CA ASP A 44 -23.04 -27.56 -9.50
C ASP A 44 -24.10 -26.90 -8.61
N PRO A 45 -23.79 -25.76 -7.97
CA PRO A 45 -24.73 -25.06 -7.13
C PRO A 45 -25.83 -24.38 -7.95
N ARG A 46 -27.03 -24.33 -7.42
CA ARG A 46 -28.07 -23.47 -8.00
C ARG A 46 -27.61 -22.00 -7.93
N ALA A 47 -28.03 -21.19 -8.91
CA ALA A 47 -27.67 -19.76 -8.98
C ALA A 47 -27.96 -19.00 -7.66
N SER A 48 -29.04 -19.30 -6.97
CA SER A 48 -29.37 -18.71 -5.66
C SER A 48 -28.39 -19.11 -4.56
N THR A 49 -27.91 -20.34 -4.56
CA THR A 49 -26.90 -20.84 -3.62
C THR A 49 -25.55 -20.20 -3.90
N LEU A 50 -25.15 -20.16 -5.16
CA LEU A 50 -23.90 -19.51 -5.57
C LEU A 50 -23.89 -18.03 -5.21
N ARG A 51 -25.00 -17.31 -5.44
CA ARG A 51 -25.13 -15.90 -5.04
C ARG A 51 -24.88 -15.70 -3.55
N ARG A 52 -25.46 -16.54 -2.68
CA ARG A 52 -25.24 -16.46 -1.22
C ARG A 52 -23.77 -16.72 -0.85
N ILE A 53 -23.14 -17.70 -1.51
CA ILE A 53 -21.74 -18.02 -1.29
C ILE A 53 -20.86 -16.85 -1.69
N LEU A 54 -21.08 -16.25 -2.87
CA LEU A 54 -20.31 -15.09 -3.34
C LEU A 54 -20.53 -13.86 -2.47
N GLN A 55 -21.74 -13.61 -1.99
CA GLN A 55 -22.03 -12.54 -1.01
C GLN A 55 -21.30 -12.78 0.32
N ALA A 56 -21.28 -14.02 0.81
CA ALA A 56 -20.55 -14.38 2.02
C ALA A 56 -19.03 -14.17 1.87
N LEU A 57 -18.47 -14.55 0.72
CA LEU A 57 -17.06 -14.30 0.41
C LEU A 57 -16.75 -12.79 0.33
N ALA A 58 -17.59 -12.01 -0.33
CA ALA A 58 -17.41 -10.57 -0.44
C ALA A 58 -17.48 -9.89 0.94
N SER A 59 -18.40 -10.31 1.81
CA SER A 59 -18.53 -9.75 3.17
C SER A 59 -17.44 -10.22 4.14
N ALA A 60 -16.79 -11.34 3.84
CA ALA A 60 -15.69 -11.87 4.66
C ALA A 60 -14.31 -11.33 4.26
N ARG A 61 -14.20 -10.75 3.08
CA ARG A 61 -12.94 -10.07 2.68
C ARG A 61 -12.71 -8.90 3.62
N ARG A 62 -11.69 -9.04 4.48
CA ARG A 62 -11.19 -7.89 5.22
C ARG A 62 -10.75 -6.83 4.20
N PRO A 63 -11.27 -5.61 4.28
CA PRO A 63 -10.76 -4.55 3.41
C PRO A 63 -9.25 -4.40 3.64
N TRP A 64 -8.51 -4.27 2.56
CA TRP A 64 -7.07 -4.06 2.67
C TRP A 64 -6.77 -2.76 3.39
N THR A 65 -5.76 -2.82 4.23
CA THR A 65 -5.17 -1.68 4.90
C THR A 65 -3.87 -1.28 4.24
N VAL A 66 -3.36 -0.11 4.56
CA VAL A 66 -2.05 0.35 4.07
C VAL A 66 -0.92 -0.59 4.52
N ALA A 67 -1.08 -1.26 5.68
CA ALA A 67 -0.13 -2.25 6.17
C ALA A 67 0.02 -3.47 5.26
N ASP A 68 -1.02 -3.81 4.48
CA ASP A 68 -1.00 -4.96 3.58
C ASP A 68 -0.18 -4.72 2.29
N VAL A 69 0.21 -3.46 2.02
CA VAL A 69 0.87 -3.04 0.77
C VAL A 69 2.13 -2.21 0.97
N MET A 70 2.34 -1.61 2.14
CA MET A 70 3.46 -0.71 2.40
C MET A 70 4.81 -1.40 2.27
N HIS A 71 5.81 -0.63 1.84
CA HIS A 71 7.22 -0.99 1.99
C HIS A 71 7.73 -0.57 3.36
N SER A 72 8.54 -1.44 3.98
CA SER A 72 9.22 -1.22 5.25
C SER A 72 10.58 -1.94 5.22
N PRO A 73 11.65 -1.37 5.81
CA PRO A 73 11.70 -0.06 6.46
C PRO A 73 11.68 1.11 5.47
N VAL A 74 11.30 2.32 5.95
CA VAL A 74 11.35 3.55 5.16
C VAL A 74 12.73 4.17 5.26
N ILE A 75 13.31 4.53 4.13
CA ILE A 75 14.53 5.32 4.08
C ILE A 75 14.17 6.77 4.40
N THR A 76 14.82 7.34 5.40
CA THR A 76 14.61 8.71 5.88
C THR A 76 15.94 9.43 6.03
N LEU A 77 15.91 10.76 6.06
CA LEU A 77 17.05 11.61 6.37
C LEU A 77 16.78 12.45 7.61
N ASP A 78 17.83 12.77 8.38
CA ASP A 78 17.74 13.80 9.39
C ASP A 78 17.76 15.18 8.75
N ALA A 79 17.00 16.13 9.30
CA ALA A 79 16.89 17.50 8.82
C ALA A 79 18.25 18.23 8.70
N SER A 80 19.20 17.88 9.56
CA SER A 80 20.56 18.44 9.61
C SER A 80 21.54 17.81 8.61
N GLU A 81 21.20 16.70 7.97
CA GLU A 81 22.07 16.05 7.00
C GLU A 81 22.25 16.90 5.75
N PRO A 82 23.41 16.82 5.06
CA PRO A 82 23.66 17.59 3.84
C PRO A 82 22.86 17.05 2.64
N VAL A 83 22.47 17.93 1.73
CA VAL A 83 21.76 17.59 0.49
C VAL A 83 22.49 16.53 -0.32
N ARG A 84 23.83 16.52 -0.29
CA ARG A 84 24.66 15.47 -0.90
C ARG A 84 24.21 14.07 -0.51
N LYS A 85 23.90 13.87 0.76
CA LYS A 85 23.41 12.60 1.28
C LYS A 85 22.06 12.19 0.64
N ALA A 86 21.16 13.16 0.44
CA ALA A 86 19.89 12.91 -0.25
C ALA A 86 20.12 12.43 -1.68
N VAL A 87 21.01 13.08 -2.42
CA VAL A 87 21.35 12.69 -3.80
C VAL A 87 21.94 11.29 -3.86
N GLU A 88 22.94 10.99 -3.01
CA GLU A 88 23.57 9.67 -2.94
C GLU A 88 22.57 8.55 -2.62
N VAL A 89 21.64 8.81 -1.70
CA VAL A 89 20.61 7.83 -1.31
C VAL A 89 19.60 7.64 -2.45
N MET A 90 19.12 8.72 -3.07
CA MET A 90 18.19 8.64 -4.20
C MET A 90 18.79 7.85 -5.37
N GLU A 91 20.05 8.11 -5.72
CA GLU A 91 20.74 7.40 -6.80
C GLU A 91 20.95 5.92 -6.48
N ARG A 92 21.45 5.60 -5.29
CA ARG A 92 21.74 4.23 -4.87
C ARG A 92 20.48 3.38 -4.78
N GLU A 93 19.39 3.92 -4.22
CA GLU A 93 18.15 3.18 -3.95
C GLU A 93 17.13 3.29 -5.09
N GLY A 94 17.35 4.15 -6.09
CA GLY A 94 16.42 4.36 -7.20
C GLY A 94 15.10 5.01 -6.77
N ILE A 95 15.13 5.91 -5.76
CA ILE A 95 13.95 6.58 -5.22
C ILE A 95 13.97 8.07 -5.51
N SER A 96 12.81 8.68 -5.71
CA SER A 96 12.63 10.08 -6.09
C SER A 96 12.15 11.00 -4.98
N GLN A 97 11.93 10.45 -3.79
CA GLN A 97 11.53 11.19 -2.58
C GLN A 97 12.07 10.52 -1.32
N ILE A 98 12.48 11.33 -0.35
CA ILE A 98 12.95 10.87 0.95
C ILE A 98 12.30 11.71 2.05
N PRO A 99 11.53 11.10 2.96
CA PRO A 99 10.99 11.78 4.13
C PRO A 99 12.11 12.29 5.04
N VAL A 100 11.91 13.49 5.58
CA VAL A 100 12.86 14.17 6.47
C VAL A 100 12.35 14.13 7.89
N LEU A 101 13.20 13.68 8.80
CA LEU A 101 12.92 13.64 10.23
C LEU A 101 13.72 14.70 10.99
N LYS A 102 13.12 15.24 12.02
CA LYS A 102 13.78 16.05 13.05
C LYS A 102 13.29 15.54 14.41
N GLU A 103 14.21 15.12 15.26
CA GLU A 103 13.89 14.52 16.56
C GLU A 103 12.90 13.35 16.47
N GLY A 104 13.04 12.54 15.41
CA GLY A 104 12.19 11.38 15.15
C GLY A 104 10.80 11.68 14.57
N ARG A 105 10.47 12.96 14.30
CA ARG A 105 9.20 13.39 13.73
C ARG A 105 9.36 13.80 12.28
N VAL A 106 8.38 13.49 11.44
CA VAL A 106 8.37 13.92 10.03
C VAL A 106 8.18 15.43 9.99
N VAL A 107 9.13 16.15 9.38
CA VAL A 107 9.09 17.61 9.25
C VAL A 107 9.02 18.07 7.79
N GLY A 108 9.32 17.19 6.83
CA GLY A 108 9.31 17.51 5.42
C GLY A 108 9.58 16.30 4.53
N CYS A 109 9.80 16.57 3.27
CA CYS A 109 10.22 15.58 2.29
C CYS A 109 11.17 16.24 1.26
N VAL A 110 12.26 15.58 0.92
CA VAL A 110 13.10 15.96 -0.22
C VAL A 110 12.60 15.22 -1.44
N TYR A 111 12.38 15.96 -2.52
CA TYR A 111 11.97 15.43 -3.81
C TYR A 111 13.06 15.66 -4.86
N GLU A 112 13.29 14.69 -5.73
CA GLU A 112 14.21 14.84 -6.87
C GLU A 112 13.89 16.10 -7.70
N VAL A 113 12.61 16.33 -7.99
CA VAL A 113 12.16 17.53 -8.71
C VAL A 113 12.45 18.82 -7.94
N GLY A 114 12.36 18.79 -6.61
CA GLY A 114 12.71 19.92 -5.73
C GLY A 114 14.20 20.25 -5.81
N LEU A 115 15.06 19.23 -5.75
CA LEU A 115 16.51 19.37 -5.91
C LEU A 115 16.88 19.93 -7.29
N LEU A 116 16.21 19.45 -8.35
CA LEU A 116 16.42 19.98 -9.71
C LEU A 116 16.03 21.46 -9.83
N LYS A 117 14.94 21.88 -9.18
CA LYS A 117 14.54 23.30 -9.12
C LYS A 117 15.54 24.13 -8.32
N ALA A 118 16.04 23.61 -7.19
CA ALA A 118 17.04 24.26 -6.37
C ALA A 118 18.37 24.42 -7.12
N LEU A 119 18.81 23.37 -7.83
CA LEU A 119 20.01 23.41 -8.69
C LEU A 119 19.92 24.48 -9.77
N ARG A 120 18.75 24.59 -10.43
CA ARG A 120 18.56 25.65 -11.47
C ARG A 120 18.61 27.06 -10.92
N ARG A 121 18.28 27.26 -9.64
CA ARG A 121 18.33 28.59 -8.97
C ARG A 121 19.66 28.88 -8.35
N SER A 122 20.47 27.88 -8.08
CA SER A 122 21.80 28.03 -7.47
C SER A 122 22.79 28.59 -8.50
N LYS A 123 23.64 29.51 -8.05
CA LYS A 123 24.76 30.00 -8.84
C LYS A 123 25.93 29.00 -8.88
N ASP A 124 26.03 28.15 -7.86
CA ASP A 124 27.08 27.14 -7.74
C ASP A 124 26.44 25.82 -7.25
N PRO A 125 26.48 24.75 -8.08
CA PRO A 125 25.99 23.44 -7.70
C PRO A 125 26.61 22.86 -6.43
N LYS A 126 27.86 23.16 -6.14
CA LYS A 126 28.55 22.65 -4.95
C LYS A 126 27.95 23.24 -3.67
N THR A 127 27.57 24.50 -3.68
CA THR A 127 26.91 25.14 -2.54
C THR A 127 25.60 24.43 -2.18
N LEU A 128 24.81 24.01 -3.18
CA LEU A 128 23.56 23.25 -2.94
C LEU A 128 23.83 21.93 -2.21
N LEU A 129 24.87 21.20 -2.60
CA LEU A 129 25.19 19.89 -2.00
C LEU A 129 25.62 19.99 -0.53
N ASP A 130 26.14 21.13 -0.11
CA ASP A 130 26.61 21.38 1.25
C ASP A 130 25.52 22.01 2.15
N MET A 131 24.38 22.44 1.57
CA MET A 131 23.22 22.90 2.34
C MET A 131 22.63 21.75 3.16
N ARG A 132 21.93 22.10 4.24
CA ARG A 132 21.18 21.11 5.01
C ARG A 132 19.90 20.74 4.29
N VAL A 133 19.44 19.50 4.50
CA VAL A 133 18.19 18.99 3.95
C VAL A 133 17.00 19.87 4.35
N GLU A 134 16.97 20.41 5.59
CA GLU A 134 15.89 21.29 6.06
C GLU A 134 15.77 22.61 5.27
N GLU A 135 16.81 23.03 4.55
CA GLU A 135 16.81 24.26 3.76
C GLU A 135 16.20 24.07 2.35
N VAL A 136 16.08 22.82 1.90
CA VAL A 136 15.60 22.47 0.55
C VAL A 136 14.39 21.54 0.55
N MET A 137 14.00 21.00 1.70
CA MET A 137 12.84 20.13 1.81
C MET A 137 11.54 20.90 1.51
N GLU A 138 10.56 20.19 1.01
CA GLU A 138 9.20 20.66 0.81
C GLU A 138 8.29 20.08 1.90
N ASP A 139 6.99 20.39 1.81
CA ASP A 139 5.98 19.86 2.75
C ASP A 139 6.05 18.34 2.86
N PRO A 140 5.74 17.79 4.04
CA PRO A 140 5.74 16.34 4.25
C PRO A 140 4.73 15.64 3.35
N LEU A 141 5.01 14.37 3.03
CA LEU A 141 4.04 13.47 2.44
C LEU A 141 2.82 13.32 3.35
N PRO A 142 1.62 13.08 2.79
CA PRO A 142 0.47 12.73 3.60
C PRO A 142 0.75 11.48 4.43
N MET A 143 0.18 11.42 5.62
CA MET A 143 0.38 10.34 6.57
C MET A 143 -0.94 9.64 6.86
N LEU A 144 -0.91 8.32 6.91
CA LEU A 144 -2.02 7.46 7.31
C LEU A 144 -1.58 6.55 8.46
N SER A 145 -2.52 6.16 9.30
CA SER A 145 -2.24 5.17 10.34
C SER A 145 -2.08 3.77 9.75
N LEU A 146 -1.37 2.88 10.45
CA LEU A 146 -1.14 1.50 10.03
C LEU A 146 -2.43 0.75 9.63
N ASN A 147 -3.54 1.06 10.30
CA ASN A 147 -4.84 0.44 10.09
C ASN A 147 -5.76 1.20 9.12
N SER A 148 -5.30 2.29 8.52
CA SER A 148 -6.07 3.02 7.50
C SER A 148 -6.37 2.14 6.30
N SER A 149 -7.52 2.35 5.69
CA SER A 149 -7.93 1.57 4.52
C SER A 149 -7.02 1.85 3.32
N LEU A 150 -6.87 0.86 2.45
CA LEU A 150 -6.15 1.06 1.19
C LEU A 150 -6.86 2.09 0.29
N ASP A 151 -8.18 2.22 0.41
CA ASP A 151 -8.97 3.22 -0.35
C ASP A 151 -8.60 4.66 0.02
N GLU A 152 -8.25 4.94 1.30
CA GLU A 152 -7.75 6.25 1.71
C GLU A 152 -6.41 6.57 1.05
N ALA A 153 -5.48 5.61 1.03
CA ALA A 153 -4.21 5.77 0.33
C ALA A 153 -4.43 5.96 -1.18
N TYR A 154 -5.34 5.17 -1.77
CA TYR A 154 -5.70 5.27 -3.18
C TYR A 154 -6.22 6.67 -3.55
N ALA A 155 -7.12 7.25 -2.74
CA ALA A 155 -7.64 8.60 -2.95
C ALA A 155 -6.51 9.66 -2.92
N LEU A 156 -5.58 9.59 -1.97
CA LEU A 156 -4.43 10.47 -1.87
C LEU A 156 -3.50 10.34 -3.08
N LEU A 157 -3.19 9.12 -3.51
CA LEU A 157 -2.32 8.87 -4.65
C LEU A 157 -2.94 9.34 -5.98
N LEU A 158 -4.27 9.22 -6.14
CA LEU A 158 -5.00 9.75 -7.29
C LEU A 158 -5.07 11.28 -7.29
N SER A 159 -5.08 11.94 -6.13
CA SER A 159 -5.06 13.40 -6.04
C SER A 159 -3.69 14.01 -6.44
N GLY A 160 -2.75 13.19 -6.90
CA GLY A 160 -1.43 13.63 -7.39
C GLY A 160 -0.31 13.51 -6.35
N LYS A 161 -0.57 13.00 -5.15
CA LYS A 161 0.49 12.74 -4.18
C LYS A 161 1.39 11.62 -4.69
N PRO A 162 2.73 11.73 -4.59
CA PRO A 162 3.65 10.71 -5.11
C PRO A 162 3.66 9.45 -4.26
N ALA A 163 3.50 9.60 -2.96
CA ALA A 163 3.48 8.54 -1.97
C ALA A 163 2.69 8.96 -0.72
N VAL A 164 2.44 8.00 0.16
CA VAL A 164 1.80 8.17 1.47
C VAL A 164 2.68 7.50 2.52
N LEU A 165 2.99 8.19 3.61
CA LEU A 165 3.68 7.61 4.75
C LEU A 165 2.70 6.85 5.63
N VAL A 166 3.15 5.72 6.15
CA VAL A 166 2.41 4.96 7.15
C VAL A 166 3.06 5.19 8.50
N VAL A 167 2.25 5.60 9.47
CA VAL A 167 2.70 5.92 10.82
C VAL A 167 2.02 5.00 11.84
N ASP A 168 2.79 4.62 12.85
CA ASP A 168 2.31 3.89 14.01
C ASP A 168 2.94 4.50 15.27
N GLU A 169 2.14 4.80 16.28
CA GLU A 169 2.56 5.47 17.52
C GLU A 169 3.45 6.71 17.28
N GLY A 170 3.15 7.48 16.23
CA GLY A 170 3.90 8.70 15.87
C GLY A 170 5.22 8.46 15.13
N ARG A 171 5.57 7.22 14.81
CA ARG A 171 6.77 6.85 14.06
C ARG A 171 6.42 6.42 12.64
N VAL A 172 7.27 6.74 11.69
CA VAL A 172 7.16 6.24 10.32
C VAL A 172 7.54 4.77 10.29
N VAL A 173 6.60 3.92 9.88
CA VAL A 173 6.78 2.47 9.81
C VAL A 173 6.72 1.92 8.38
N GLY A 174 6.17 2.71 7.43
CA GLY A 174 6.04 2.28 6.06
C GLY A 174 5.81 3.45 5.09
N ILE A 175 5.88 3.14 3.82
CA ILE A 175 5.55 4.04 2.71
C ILE A 175 4.76 3.27 1.65
N VAL A 176 3.73 3.91 1.10
CA VAL A 176 2.90 3.36 0.02
C VAL A 176 3.02 4.26 -1.20
N THR A 177 3.37 3.69 -2.33
CA THR A 177 3.43 4.35 -3.63
C THR A 177 2.35 3.84 -4.58
N LYS A 178 2.19 4.46 -5.74
CA LYS A 178 1.22 4.04 -6.75
C LYS A 178 1.44 2.60 -7.22
N ILE A 179 2.71 2.21 -7.40
CA ILE A 179 3.02 0.86 -7.88
C ILE A 179 2.70 -0.22 -6.85
N ASP A 180 2.78 0.08 -5.57
CA ASP A 180 2.45 -0.87 -4.50
C ASP A 180 0.97 -1.24 -4.53
N VAL A 181 0.11 -0.23 -4.71
CA VAL A 181 -1.34 -0.43 -4.84
C VAL A 181 -1.66 -1.24 -6.10
N VAL A 182 -1.08 -0.87 -7.25
CA VAL A 182 -1.28 -1.61 -8.52
C VAL A 182 -0.80 -3.05 -8.41
N ALA A 183 0.41 -3.25 -7.87
CA ALA A 183 0.99 -4.58 -7.72
C ALA A 183 0.16 -5.49 -6.80
N LYS A 184 -0.45 -4.94 -5.76
CA LYS A 184 -1.34 -5.67 -4.86
C LYS A 184 -2.59 -6.15 -5.57
N VAL A 185 -3.25 -5.25 -6.31
CA VAL A 185 -4.49 -5.57 -7.04
C VAL A 185 -4.25 -6.61 -8.13
N VAL A 186 -3.12 -6.53 -8.85
CA VAL A 186 -2.79 -7.45 -9.95
C VAL A 186 -2.40 -8.86 -9.45
N LYS A 187 -1.81 -8.96 -8.24
CA LYS A 187 -1.36 -10.22 -7.65
C LYS A 187 -2.43 -10.92 -6.79
N SER A 188 -3.59 -10.29 -6.59
CA SER A 188 -4.72 -10.82 -5.80
C SER A 188 -5.75 -11.47 -6.67
#